data_9995c794ee43eef75919383e0ec3a2d3
#
_entry.id   9995c794ee43eef75919383e0ec3a2d3
#
_cell.length_a   1.000
_cell.length_b   1.000
_cell.length_c   1.000
_cell.angle_alpha   90.00
_cell.angle_beta   90.00
_cell.angle_gamma   90.00
#
_symmetry.space_group_name_H-M   'P 1'
#
loop_
_entity.id
_entity.type
_entity.pdbx_description
1 polymer ?
#
loop_
_entity_poly.entity_id
_entity_poly.type
_entity_poly.pdbx_seq_one_letter_code
_entity_poly.pdbx_strand_id
1 'polypeptide(L)'
;MKYYVMTLFPEMIEQAMNTSIMGRAMADGLISLQVMNIRDYTLNKHGKVDDYPYGGGAGMVMEAEPIYRCYEQICSEAGKRPRVIYLTPQGDVFFQKIAKDFSKEDVLVFLCGHYEGVDERVLEEIVTDYVSIGDYVLTGGELPALVMMDAIARLVPGVLNNEESAETESFSDGLLEYPQYTRPVEILGRRVPDVLMSGHHEKINEWRKEQSIMRTRERRPDLYKSWLENNSDT
;
A
#
# COMPACT_ATOMS: atom_id res chain seq x y z
N MET A 1 -7.92 7.91 9.94
CA MET A 1 -7.25 8.20 8.65
C MET A 1 -8.29 8.22 7.53
N LYS A 2 -8.21 9.18 6.59
CA LYS A 2 -9.12 9.26 5.44
C LYS A 2 -8.37 9.05 4.13
N TYR A 3 -8.89 8.17 3.28
CA TYR A 3 -8.41 7.95 1.92
C TYR A 3 -9.35 8.61 0.91
N TYR A 4 -8.79 9.37 -0.02
CA TYR A 4 -9.43 9.77 -1.27
C TYR A 4 -8.75 9.01 -2.41
N VAL A 5 -9.54 8.49 -3.34
CA VAL A 5 -9.02 7.80 -4.53
C VAL A 5 -9.61 8.43 -5.78
N MET A 6 -8.78 9.06 -6.59
CA MET A 6 -9.13 9.62 -7.89
C MET A 6 -8.92 8.54 -8.94
N THR A 7 -9.98 8.04 -9.57
CA THR A 7 -9.94 6.89 -10.48
C THR A 7 -10.98 7.00 -11.58
N LEU A 8 -10.83 6.21 -12.64
CA LEU A 8 -11.84 5.98 -13.68
C LEU A 8 -12.73 4.76 -13.39
N PHE A 9 -12.38 3.94 -12.37
CA PHE A 9 -13.03 2.67 -12.02
C PHE A 9 -13.32 2.57 -10.52
N PRO A 10 -14.26 3.39 -10.00
CA PRO A 10 -14.59 3.43 -8.56
C PRO A 10 -14.91 2.06 -7.96
N GLU A 11 -15.64 1.23 -8.70
CA GLU A 11 -16.10 -0.09 -8.25
C GLU A 11 -14.95 -1.05 -7.92
N MET A 12 -13.79 -0.93 -8.58
CA MET A 12 -12.62 -1.75 -8.26
C MET A 12 -12.10 -1.46 -6.85
N ILE A 13 -12.08 -0.21 -6.48
CA ILE A 13 -11.61 0.24 -5.16
C ILE A 13 -12.65 -0.09 -4.09
N GLU A 14 -13.90 0.27 -4.32
CA GLU A 14 -14.99 0.09 -3.35
C GLU A 14 -15.21 -1.37 -2.99
N GLN A 15 -15.25 -2.27 -3.97
CA GLN A 15 -15.46 -3.70 -3.74
C GLN A 15 -14.34 -4.32 -2.90
N ALA A 16 -13.09 -3.97 -3.19
CA ALA A 16 -11.95 -4.51 -2.46
C ALA A 16 -11.90 -3.98 -1.01
N MET A 17 -12.08 -2.67 -0.84
CA MET A 17 -11.98 -2.03 0.48
C MET A 17 -13.16 -2.36 1.41
N ASN A 18 -14.33 -2.66 0.88
CA ASN A 18 -15.50 -3.04 1.68
C ASN A 18 -15.46 -4.48 2.22
N THR A 19 -14.35 -5.18 2.09
CA THR A 19 -14.23 -6.58 2.51
C THR A 19 -13.22 -6.78 3.65
N SER A 20 -13.37 -7.91 4.37
CA SER A 20 -12.42 -8.41 5.37
C SER A 20 -12.02 -7.35 6.42
N ILE A 21 -10.74 -7.17 6.68
CA ILE A 21 -10.17 -6.26 7.68
C ILE A 21 -10.47 -4.80 7.31
N MET A 22 -10.31 -4.43 6.04
CA MET A 22 -10.57 -3.07 5.57
C MET A 22 -12.02 -2.66 5.78
N GLY A 23 -12.98 -3.53 5.42
CA GLY A 23 -14.41 -3.28 5.62
C GLY A 23 -14.77 -3.12 7.09
N ARG A 24 -14.19 -3.90 8.00
CA ARG A 24 -14.37 -3.73 9.45
C ARG A 24 -13.79 -2.42 9.96
N ALA A 25 -12.55 -2.09 9.55
CA ALA A 25 -11.90 -0.85 9.95
C ALA A 25 -12.68 0.40 9.52
N MET A 26 -13.35 0.35 8.34
CA MET A 26 -14.26 1.40 7.90
C MET A 26 -15.54 1.44 8.72
N ALA A 27 -16.14 0.29 9.02
CA ALA A 27 -17.36 0.20 9.84
C ALA A 27 -17.11 0.72 11.27
N ASP A 28 -15.91 0.48 11.81
CA ASP A 28 -15.48 0.94 13.14
C ASP A 28 -14.99 2.40 13.12
N GLY A 29 -14.98 3.06 11.96
CA GLY A 29 -14.57 4.47 11.81
C GLY A 29 -13.06 4.73 11.98
N LEU A 30 -12.23 3.69 11.98
CA LEU A 30 -10.77 3.81 12.09
C LEU A 30 -10.15 4.37 10.81
N ILE A 31 -10.69 3.97 9.68
CA ILE A 31 -10.37 4.52 8.36
C ILE A 31 -11.66 4.94 7.65
N SER A 32 -11.56 5.84 6.71
CA SER A 32 -12.66 6.20 5.81
C SER A 32 -12.16 6.29 4.38
N LEU A 33 -13.03 5.96 3.45
CA LEU A 33 -12.75 5.95 2.02
C LEU A 33 -13.74 6.82 1.28
N GLN A 34 -13.24 7.65 0.38
CA GLN A 34 -14.05 8.37 -0.60
C GLN A 34 -13.44 8.18 -1.98
N VAL A 35 -14.17 7.51 -2.84
CA VAL A 35 -13.75 7.26 -4.22
C VAL A 35 -14.36 8.31 -5.13
N MET A 36 -13.51 8.97 -5.91
CA MET A 36 -13.87 10.09 -6.78
C MET A 36 -13.72 9.62 -8.23
N ASN A 37 -14.82 9.53 -8.97
CA ASN A 37 -14.76 9.24 -10.39
C ASN A 37 -14.32 10.50 -11.15
N ILE A 38 -13.13 10.47 -11.75
CA ILE A 38 -12.57 11.61 -12.49
C ILE A 38 -13.51 12.06 -13.64
N ARG A 39 -14.31 11.13 -14.19
CA ARG A 39 -15.29 11.46 -15.24
C ARG A 39 -16.37 12.44 -14.80
N ASP A 40 -16.67 12.51 -13.51
CA ASP A 40 -17.70 13.41 -12.98
C ASP A 40 -17.24 14.87 -12.97
N TYR A 41 -15.93 15.11 -13.18
CA TYR A 41 -15.29 16.42 -13.14
C TYR A 41 -14.94 16.99 -14.52
N THR A 42 -15.20 16.26 -15.62
CA THR A 42 -15.01 16.80 -16.97
C THR A 42 -16.16 17.71 -17.37
N LEU A 43 -15.84 18.76 -18.13
CA LEU A 43 -16.85 19.61 -18.78
C LEU A 43 -17.36 19.01 -20.09
N ASN A 44 -16.76 17.92 -20.54
CA ASN A 44 -17.17 17.25 -21.76
C ASN A 44 -18.53 16.55 -21.58
N LYS A 45 -19.50 16.83 -22.44
CA LYS A 45 -20.87 16.27 -22.37
C LYS A 45 -20.94 14.75 -22.46
N HIS A 46 -19.90 14.11 -22.99
CA HIS A 46 -19.80 12.66 -23.14
C HIS A 46 -18.90 11.99 -22.06
N GLY A 47 -18.50 12.74 -21.03
CA GLY A 47 -17.64 12.21 -19.97
C GLY A 47 -16.21 11.87 -20.42
N LYS A 48 -15.73 12.49 -21.53
CA LYS A 48 -14.37 12.30 -22.03
C LYS A 48 -13.37 12.90 -21.04
N VAL A 49 -12.31 12.15 -20.74
CA VAL A 49 -11.24 12.50 -19.79
C VAL A 49 -9.83 12.24 -20.32
N ASP A 50 -9.73 11.95 -21.62
CA ASP A 50 -8.49 11.56 -22.29
C ASP A 50 -8.45 12.16 -23.70
N ASP A 51 -7.25 12.47 -24.21
CA ASP A 51 -7.04 12.94 -25.58
C ASP A 51 -5.71 12.43 -26.16
N TYR A 52 -5.49 12.66 -27.44
CA TYR A 52 -4.26 12.29 -28.13
C TYR A 52 -3.06 13.06 -27.55
N PRO A 53 -1.90 12.38 -27.36
CA PRO A 53 -0.70 13.06 -26.88
C PRO A 53 -0.18 14.09 -27.88
N TYR A 54 0.28 15.23 -27.39
CA TYR A 54 1.08 16.15 -28.21
C TYR A 54 2.35 15.44 -28.68
N GLY A 55 2.75 15.70 -29.90
CA GLY A 55 3.91 15.04 -30.51
C GLY A 55 3.57 13.74 -31.22
N GLY A 56 2.33 13.26 -31.13
CA GLY A 56 1.89 12.00 -31.72
C GLY A 56 2.29 10.79 -30.87
N GLY A 57 1.91 9.61 -31.31
CA GLY A 57 2.14 8.34 -30.61
C GLY A 57 0.89 7.48 -30.57
N ALA A 58 1.02 6.26 -30.06
CA ALA A 58 -0.11 5.36 -29.83
C ALA A 58 -0.78 5.68 -28.49
N GLY A 59 -2.07 5.41 -28.38
CA GLY A 59 -2.82 5.55 -27.13
C GLY A 59 -3.32 6.97 -26.86
N MET A 60 -3.79 7.16 -25.64
CA MET A 60 -4.41 8.39 -25.15
C MET A 60 -3.72 8.81 -23.84
N VAL A 61 -3.86 10.08 -23.46
CA VAL A 61 -3.34 10.63 -22.21
C VAL A 61 -4.51 11.22 -21.42
N MET A 62 -4.56 11.01 -20.13
CA MET A 62 -5.57 11.59 -19.24
C MET A 62 -5.44 13.12 -19.21
N GLU A 63 -6.56 13.80 -19.44
CA GLU A 63 -6.63 15.27 -19.47
C GLU A 63 -6.38 15.88 -18.07
N ALA A 64 -5.64 16.99 -18.02
CA ALA A 64 -5.31 17.69 -16.78
C ALA A 64 -6.54 18.27 -16.07
N GLU A 65 -7.48 18.86 -16.82
CA GLU A 65 -8.58 19.64 -16.24
C GLU A 65 -9.54 18.81 -15.37
N PRO A 66 -10.03 17.62 -15.77
CA PRO A 66 -10.88 16.79 -14.92
C PRO A 66 -10.17 16.37 -13.62
N ILE A 67 -8.90 16.02 -13.71
CA ILE A 67 -8.08 15.62 -12.56
C ILE A 67 -7.92 16.80 -11.60
N TYR A 68 -7.57 17.97 -12.11
CA TYR A 68 -7.39 19.15 -11.29
C TYR A 68 -8.69 19.56 -10.57
N ARG A 69 -9.83 19.55 -11.26
CA ARG A 69 -11.15 19.82 -10.65
C ARG A 69 -11.52 18.83 -9.57
N CYS A 70 -11.25 17.55 -9.81
CA CYS A 70 -11.44 16.51 -8.81
C CYS A 70 -10.58 16.78 -7.58
N TYR A 71 -9.32 17.14 -7.76
CA TYR A 71 -8.41 17.51 -6.67
C TYR A 71 -8.86 18.77 -5.91
N GLU A 72 -9.32 19.82 -6.59
CA GLU A 72 -9.88 21.02 -5.93
C GLU A 72 -11.06 20.68 -5.03
N GLN A 73 -11.95 19.77 -5.47
CA GLN A 73 -13.05 19.29 -4.64
C GLN A 73 -12.53 18.60 -3.38
N ILE A 74 -11.52 17.74 -3.52
CA ILE A 74 -10.88 17.07 -2.38
C ILE A 74 -10.26 18.10 -1.41
N CYS A 75 -9.55 19.09 -1.92
CA CYS A 75 -8.98 20.16 -1.10
C CYS A 75 -10.05 20.93 -0.33
N SER A 76 -11.18 21.24 -0.97
CA SER A 76 -12.33 21.91 -0.35
C SER A 76 -12.93 21.08 0.78
N GLU A 77 -13.10 19.78 0.58
CA GLU A 77 -13.64 18.86 1.59
C GLU A 77 -12.66 18.59 2.74
N ALA A 78 -11.37 18.48 2.44
CA ALA A 78 -10.32 18.26 3.43
C ALA A 78 -9.95 19.54 4.21
N GLY A 79 -10.32 20.71 3.72
CA GLY A 79 -9.94 22.02 4.29
C GLY A 79 -8.44 22.34 4.21
N LYS A 80 -7.69 21.57 3.45
CA LYS A 80 -6.23 21.70 3.23
C LYS A 80 -5.84 21.08 1.91
N ARG A 81 -4.61 21.34 1.43
CA ARG A 81 -3.98 20.56 0.35
C ARG A 81 -3.43 19.27 0.96
N PRO A 82 -4.01 18.10 0.70
CA PRO A 82 -3.52 16.82 1.24
C PRO A 82 -2.33 16.30 0.45
N ARG A 83 -1.64 15.31 1.02
CA ARG A 83 -0.58 14.55 0.34
C ARG A 83 -1.18 13.73 -0.78
N VAL A 84 -0.63 13.85 -2.00
CA VAL A 84 -1.11 13.19 -3.22
C VAL A 84 -0.08 12.21 -3.73
N ILE A 85 -0.46 10.95 -3.80
CA ILE A 85 0.38 9.84 -4.24
C ILE A 85 -0.04 9.46 -5.67
N TYR A 86 0.86 9.62 -6.61
CA TYR A 86 0.68 9.14 -7.98
C TYR A 86 1.35 7.78 -8.16
N LEU A 87 0.57 6.80 -8.63
CA LEU A 87 0.98 5.41 -8.82
C LEU A 87 1.62 5.24 -10.19
N THR A 88 2.93 5.09 -10.23
CA THR A 88 3.70 5.07 -11.48
C THR A 88 4.97 4.23 -11.36
N PRO A 89 5.41 3.53 -12.43
CA PRO A 89 6.71 2.87 -12.45
C PRO A 89 7.92 3.81 -12.30
N GLN A 90 7.72 5.12 -12.49
CA GLN A 90 8.77 6.12 -12.39
C GLN A 90 9.05 6.57 -10.94
N GLY A 91 8.20 6.15 -9.99
CA GLY A 91 8.29 6.55 -8.59
C GLY A 91 9.25 5.72 -7.77
N ASP A 92 9.47 6.17 -6.54
CA ASP A 92 10.22 5.43 -5.53
C ASP A 92 9.54 4.11 -5.19
N VAL A 93 10.32 3.05 -5.01
CA VAL A 93 9.77 1.73 -4.70
C VAL A 93 9.15 1.71 -3.31
N PHE A 94 7.88 1.31 -3.24
CA PHE A 94 7.13 1.20 -2.00
C PHE A 94 7.64 0.04 -1.12
N PHE A 95 7.88 0.32 0.14
CA PHE A 95 8.25 -0.68 1.15
C PHE A 95 7.74 -0.26 2.55
N GLN A 96 7.86 -1.14 3.53
CA GLN A 96 7.23 -0.97 4.85
C GLN A 96 7.53 0.36 5.56
N LYS A 97 8.74 0.90 5.42
CA LYS A 97 9.09 2.20 6.00
C LYS A 97 8.29 3.36 5.41
N ILE A 98 8.03 3.31 4.09
CA ILE A 98 7.18 4.31 3.41
C ILE A 98 5.73 4.18 3.86
N ALA A 99 5.22 2.93 3.98
CA ALA A 99 3.89 2.69 4.55
C ALA A 99 3.75 3.29 5.95
N LYS A 100 4.78 3.11 6.81
CA LYS A 100 4.84 3.68 8.17
C LYS A 100 4.90 5.21 8.17
N ASP A 101 5.49 5.82 7.14
CA ASP A 101 5.47 7.28 7.00
C ASP A 101 4.07 7.77 6.60
N PHE A 102 3.48 7.18 5.58
CA PHE A 102 2.12 7.51 5.16
C PHE A 102 1.06 7.25 6.24
N SER A 103 1.25 6.26 7.12
CA SER A 103 0.28 5.95 8.18
C SER A 103 0.14 7.06 9.25
N LYS A 104 1.04 8.04 9.25
CA LYS A 104 0.98 9.20 10.15
C LYS A 104 0.08 10.34 9.64
N GLU A 105 -0.32 10.26 8.38
CA GLU A 105 -1.15 11.28 7.75
C GLU A 105 -2.63 11.10 8.11
N ASP A 106 -3.33 12.20 8.34
CA ASP A 106 -4.79 12.16 8.54
C ASP A 106 -5.55 11.91 7.25
N VAL A 107 -5.01 12.40 6.13
CA VAL A 107 -5.63 12.37 4.80
C VAL A 107 -4.58 12.04 3.76
N LEU A 108 -4.85 11.02 2.94
CA LEU A 108 -4.06 10.65 1.77
C LEU A 108 -4.94 10.64 0.52
N VAL A 109 -4.40 11.11 -0.59
CA VAL A 109 -5.03 11.04 -1.92
C VAL A 109 -4.22 10.12 -2.82
N PHE A 110 -4.88 9.16 -3.45
CA PHE A 110 -4.29 8.29 -4.46
C PHE A 110 -4.79 8.71 -5.85
N LEU A 111 -3.88 9.03 -6.75
CA LEU A 111 -4.18 9.29 -8.16
C LEU A 111 -3.88 8.04 -8.98
N CYS A 112 -4.92 7.41 -9.51
CA CYS A 112 -4.82 6.24 -10.37
C CYS A 112 -4.77 6.67 -11.83
N GLY A 113 -3.59 6.53 -12.45
CA GLY A 113 -3.41 6.80 -13.87
C GLY A 113 -3.88 5.64 -14.74
N HIS A 114 -4.25 5.97 -15.98
CA HIS A 114 -4.64 5.02 -17.03
C HIS A 114 -4.05 5.43 -18.38
N TYR A 115 -4.31 4.62 -19.41
CA TYR A 115 -3.86 4.84 -20.79
C TYR A 115 -2.34 4.90 -20.89
N GLU A 116 -1.79 5.88 -21.64
CA GLU A 116 -0.33 6.12 -21.72
C GLU A 116 0.20 6.95 -20.55
N GLY A 117 -0.68 7.48 -19.71
CA GLY A 117 -0.36 8.28 -18.54
C GLY A 117 -1.28 9.46 -18.33
N VAL A 118 -0.84 10.38 -17.52
CA VAL A 118 -1.55 11.60 -17.11
C VAL A 118 -0.79 12.81 -17.63
N ASP A 119 -1.49 13.85 -18.03
CA ASP A 119 -0.88 15.12 -18.47
C ASP A 119 0.07 15.64 -17.38
N GLU A 120 1.34 15.86 -17.76
CA GLU A 120 2.41 16.22 -16.83
C GLU A 120 2.13 17.50 -16.05
N ARG A 121 1.43 18.46 -16.65
CA ARG A 121 1.12 19.75 -16.02
C ARG A 121 0.30 19.62 -14.75
N VAL A 122 -0.63 18.66 -14.69
CA VAL A 122 -1.41 18.41 -13.48
C VAL A 122 -0.60 17.60 -12.48
N LEU A 123 0.25 16.69 -12.94
CA LEU A 123 1.15 15.95 -12.03
C LEU A 123 2.09 16.91 -11.30
N GLU A 124 2.75 17.83 -12.01
CA GLU A 124 3.62 18.86 -11.44
C GLU A 124 2.90 19.78 -10.44
N GLU A 125 1.59 20.06 -10.66
CA GLU A 125 0.82 20.96 -9.80
C GLU A 125 0.33 20.30 -8.50
N ILE A 126 -0.07 19.00 -8.55
CA ILE A 126 -0.79 18.40 -7.42
C ILE A 126 -0.05 17.24 -6.73
N VAL A 127 0.86 16.53 -7.42
CA VAL A 127 1.49 15.31 -6.89
C VAL A 127 2.61 15.67 -5.91
N THR A 128 2.57 15.05 -4.75
CA THR A 128 3.63 15.19 -3.74
C THR A 128 4.57 13.99 -3.73
N ASP A 129 4.08 12.82 -4.11
CA ASP A 129 4.81 11.56 -4.06
C ASP A 129 4.56 10.71 -5.31
N TYR A 130 5.63 10.34 -5.99
CA TYR A 130 5.60 9.37 -7.09
C TYR A 130 6.01 8.01 -6.52
N VAL A 131 5.14 7.01 -6.62
CA VAL A 131 5.37 5.71 -5.97
C VAL A 131 5.16 4.55 -6.93
N SER A 132 6.13 3.62 -6.93
CA SER A 132 6.09 2.34 -7.64
C SER A 132 5.90 1.19 -6.66
N ILE A 133 5.11 0.18 -7.02
CA ILE A 133 5.03 -1.07 -6.25
C ILE A 133 5.93 -2.18 -6.77
N GLY A 134 6.80 -1.88 -7.74
CA GLY A 134 7.77 -2.82 -8.32
C GLY A 134 8.01 -2.59 -9.81
N ASP A 135 9.03 -3.24 -10.35
CA ASP A 135 9.52 -3.09 -11.72
C ASP A 135 8.69 -3.92 -12.71
N TYR A 136 7.41 -3.59 -12.83
CA TYR A 136 6.48 -4.17 -13.80
C TYR A 136 5.37 -3.18 -14.14
N VAL A 137 4.74 -3.36 -15.30
CA VAL A 137 3.69 -2.46 -15.79
C VAL A 137 2.31 -3.10 -15.58
N LEU A 138 1.37 -2.30 -15.06
CA LEU A 138 -0.02 -2.67 -14.87
C LEU A 138 -0.91 -1.83 -15.81
N THR A 139 -2.16 -2.24 -15.95
CA THR A 139 -3.14 -1.54 -16.81
C THR A 139 -3.68 -0.24 -16.23
N GLY A 140 -3.47 0.00 -14.92
CA GLY A 140 -3.93 1.19 -14.22
C GLY A 140 -3.41 1.27 -12.79
N GLY A 141 -3.69 2.37 -12.11
CA GLY A 141 -3.23 2.67 -10.76
C GLY A 141 -4.07 2.06 -9.63
N GLU A 142 -5.21 1.43 -9.90
CA GLU A 142 -6.13 0.95 -8.87
C GLU A 142 -5.54 -0.18 -8.03
N LEU A 143 -4.92 -1.18 -8.67
CA LEU A 143 -4.28 -2.28 -7.94
C LEU A 143 -3.12 -1.81 -7.07
N PRO A 144 -2.19 -0.96 -7.55
CA PRO A 144 -1.18 -0.34 -6.68
C PRO A 144 -1.79 0.44 -5.52
N ALA A 145 -2.85 1.22 -5.76
CA ALA A 145 -3.53 1.96 -4.70
C ALA A 145 -4.09 1.02 -3.62
N LEU A 146 -4.73 -0.07 -4.00
CA LEU A 146 -5.24 -1.09 -3.07
C LEU A 146 -4.12 -1.72 -2.24
N VAL A 147 -3.00 -2.10 -2.87
CA VAL A 147 -1.82 -2.65 -2.17
C VAL A 147 -1.29 -1.67 -1.13
N MET A 148 -1.16 -0.39 -1.51
CA MET A 148 -0.65 0.63 -0.60
C MET A 148 -1.65 0.95 0.52
N MET A 149 -2.94 1.09 0.21
CA MET A 149 -3.97 1.36 1.22
C MET A 149 -4.06 0.23 2.25
N ASP A 150 -3.97 -1.04 1.84
CA ASP A 150 -3.94 -2.18 2.76
C ASP A 150 -2.70 -2.11 3.67
N ALA A 151 -1.51 -1.95 3.09
CA ALA A 151 -0.26 -1.88 3.84
C ALA A 151 -0.22 -0.71 4.84
N ILE A 152 -0.77 0.45 4.46
CA ILE A 152 -0.84 1.64 5.30
C ILE A 152 -1.91 1.47 6.40
N ALA A 153 -3.10 0.99 6.05
CA ALA A 153 -4.21 0.84 6.98
C ALA A 153 -3.89 -0.13 8.14
N ARG A 154 -3.13 -1.20 7.88
CA ARG A 154 -2.66 -2.15 8.91
C ARG A 154 -1.83 -1.50 10.02
N LEU A 155 -1.23 -0.33 9.73
CA LEU A 155 -0.42 0.45 10.67
C LEU A 155 -1.22 1.50 11.44
N VAL A 156 -2.50 1.68 11.10
CA VAL A 156 -3.41 2.55 11.86
C VAL A 156 -3.84 1.83 13.14
N PRO A 157 -3.69 2.44 14.33
CA PRO A 157 -4.07 1.82 15.59
C PRO A 157 -5.50 1.29 15.59
N GLY A 158 -5.69 0.08 16.07
CA GLY A 158 -6.99 -0.59 16.16
C GLY A 158 -7.47 -1.30 14.89
N VAL A 159 -6.84 -1.14 13.73
CA VAL A 159 -7.22 -1.85 12.50
C VAL A 159 -6.90 -3.34 12.59
N LEU A 160 -5.78 -3.70 13.20
CA LEU A 160 -5.47 -5.08 13.57
C LEU A 160 -5.85 -5.31 15.03
N ASN A 161 -6.52 -6.43 15.31
CA ASN A 161 -6.97 -6.78 16.67
C ASN A 161 -5.85 -7.05 17.67
N ASN A 162 -4.63 -7.31 17.18
CA ASN A 162 -3.46 -7.58 18.00
C ASN A 162 -2.31 -6.67 17.52
N GLU A 163 -2.02 -5.64 18.29
CA GLU A 163 -0.93 -4.69 18.00
C GLU A 163 0.44 -5.39 18.02
N GLU A 164 0.64 -6.42 18.85
CA GLU A 164 1.86 -7.22 18.88
C GLU A 164 2.11 -7.95 17.55
N SER A 165 1.04 -8.23 16.77
CA SER A 165 1.20 -8.87 15.46
C SER A 165 1.97 -7.97 14.49
N ALA A 166 1.73 -6.67 14.49
CA ALA A 166 2.42 -5.72 13.63
C ALA A 166 3.91 -5.55 13.99
N GLU A 167 4.26 -5.75 15.27
CA GLU A 167 5.64 -5.62 15.75
C GLU A 167 6.52 -6.83 15.43
N THR A 168 5.92 -8.00 15.25
CA THR A 168 6.64 -9.28 15.00
C THR A 168 6.58 -9.74 13.55
N GLU A 169 5.88 -9.00 12.68
CA GLU A 169 5.77 -9.31 11.24
C GLU A 169 7.08 -9.04 10.48
N SER A 170 7.16 -9.60 9.27
CA SER A 170 8.28 -9.37 8.35
C SER A 170 8.52 -7.87 8.15
N PHE A 171 9.78 -7.47 8.16
CA PHE A 171 10.28 -6.09 7.96
C PHE A 171 10.17 -5.15 9.17
N SER A 172 9.55 -5.55 10.28
CA SER A 172 9.45 -4.70 11.48
C SER A 172 10.82 -4.43 12.12
N ASP A 173 11.66 -5.47 12.22
CA ASP A 173 13.04 -5.42 12.70
C ASP A 173 14.11 -5.67 11.62
N GLY A 174 13.71 -5.59 10.34
CA GLY A 174 14.57 -5.83 9.17
C GLY A 174 14.71 -7.29 8.78
N LEU A 175 14.07 -8.22 9.48
CA LEU A 175 14.06 -9.65 9.19
C LEU A 175 12.73 -10.11 8.60
N LEU A 176 12.73 -11.31 8.01
CA LEU A 176 11.51 -12.04 7.69
C LEU A 176 10.97 -12.73 8.95
N GLU A 177 9.67 -12.87 9.02
CA GLU A 177 9.01 -13.61 10.09
C GLU A 177 9.42 -15.10 10.11
N TYR A 178 9.44 -15.68 11.32
CA TYR A 178 9.67 -17.11 11.54
C TYR A 178 8.54 -17.97 10.97
N PRO A 179 8.75 -19.31 10.78
CA PRO A 179 7.72 -20.20 10.27
C PRO A 179 6.59 -20.40 11.25
N GLN A 180 5.35 -20.27 10.79
CA GLN A 180 4.15 -20.53 11.57
C GLN A 180 3.69 -21.99 11.44
N TYR A 181 3.18 -22.56 12.53
CA TYR A 181 2.65 -23.90 12.59
C TYR A 181 1.27 -23.90 13.27
N THR A 182 0.39 -24.79 12.81
CA THR A 182 -0.93 -25.00 13.42
C THR A 182 -1.24 -26.50 13.54
N ARG A 183 -2.41 -26.85 14.04
CA ARG A 183 -2.92 -28.23 14.18
C ARG A 183 -3.24 -28.84 12.81
N PRO A 184 -3.04 -30.17 12.65
CA PRO A 184 -2.56 -31.15 13.64
C PRO A 184 -1.03 -31.08 13.84
N VAL A 185 -0.53 -31.73 14.92
CA VAL A 185 0.90 -31.75 15.27
C VAL A 185 1.76 -32.38 14.18
N GLU A 186 1.22 -33.32 13.42
CA GLU A 186 1.92 -33.97 12.31
C GLU A 186 1.02 -34.04 11.07
N ILE A 187 1.59 -33.69 9.91
CA ILE A 187 0.97 -33.82 8.60
C ILE A 187 2.02 -34.22 7.55
N LEU A 188 1.72 -35.20 6.70
CA LEU A 188 2.60 -35.68 5.63
C LEU A 188 4.00 -36.11 6.12
N GLY A 189 4.09 -36.72 7.31
CA GLY A 189 5.34 -37.12 7.95
C GLY A 189 6.20 -35.96 8.48
N ARG A 190 5.67 -34.73 8.49
CA ARG A 190 6.33 -33.54 9.02
C ARG A 190 5.68 -33.14 10.33
N ARG A 191 6.47 -32.97 11.37
CA ARG A 191 6.02 -32.65 12.72
C ARG A 191 6.33 -31.20 13.09
N VAL A 192 5.44 -30.60 13.89
CA VAL A 192 5.68 -29.30 14.55
C VAL A 192 6.92 -29.43 15.45
N PRO A 193 7.87 -28.46 15.43
CA PRO A 193 9.03 -28.47 16.31
C PRO A 193 8.64 -28.57 17.80
N ASP A 194 9.30 -29.48 18.52
CA ASP A 194 8.96 -29.78 19.93
C ASP A 194 9.07 -28.56 20.85
N VAL A 195 9.99 -27.62 20.55
CA VAL A 195 10.15 -26.37 21.30
C VAL A 195 8.87 -25.55 21.32
N LEU A 196 8.09 -25.53 20.22
CA LEU A 196 6.83 -24.79 20.11
C LEU A 196 5.70 -25.42 20.96
N MET A 197 5.84 -26.68 21.33
CA MET A 197 4.87 -27.41 22.16
C MET A 197 5.31 -27.46 23.65
N SER A 198 6.49 -26.94 23.97
CA SER A 198 7.10 -27.08 25.33
C SER A 198 6.46 -26.17 26.39
N GLY A 199 5.77 -25.09 25.99
CA GLY A 199 5.28 -24.07 26.92
C GLY A 199 6.35 -23.14 27.48
N HIS A 200 7.63 -23.32 27.12
CA HIS A 200 8.74 -22.47 27.58
C HIS A 200 8.86 -21.23 26.68
N HIS A 201 8.21 -20.14 27.05
CA HIS A 201 8.15 -18.92 26.25
C HIS A 201 9.54 -18.37 25.86
N GLU A 202 10.51 -18.38 26.73
CA GLU A 202 11.87 -17.92 26.48
C GLU A 202 12.53 -18.72 25.33
N LYS A 203 12.51 -20.06 25.43
CA LYS A 203 13.04 -20.94 24.38
C LYS A 203 12.28 -20.83 23.05
N ILE A 204 10.96 -20.59 23.12
CA ILE A 204 10.13 -20.35 21.92
C ILE A 204 10.58 -19.05 21.24
N ASN A 205 10.83 -17.98 22.00
CA ASN A 205 11.26 -16.70 21.44
C ASN A 205 12.69 -16.77 20.86
N GLU A 206 13.62 -17.45 21.53
CA GLU A 206 14.95 -17.73 20.99
C GLU A 206 14.86 -18.48 19.66
N TRP A 207 14.11 -19.58 19.63
CA TRP A 207 13.89 -20.36 18.40
C TRP A 207 13.27 -19.52 17.27
N ARG A 208 12.27 -18.69 17.57
CA ARG A 208 11.64 -17.79 16.61
C ARG A 208 12.67 -16.82 15.99
N LYS A 209 13.51 -16.23 16.84
CA LYS A 209 14.57 -15.30 16.39
C LYS A 209 15.60 -16.01 15.50
N GLU A 210 16.05 -17.18 15.88
CA GLU A 210 16.96 -18.00 15.07
C GLU A 210 16.35 -18.34 13.71
N GLN A 211 15.07 -18.75 13.68
CA GLN A 211 14.36 -19.06 12.43
C GLN A 211 14.18 -17.83 11.53
N SER A 212 13.91 -16.66 12.10
CA SER A 212 13.81 -15.40 11.35
C SER A 212 15.15 -15.06 10.70
N ILE A 213 16.25 -15.15 11.44
CA ILE A 213 17.61 -14.90 10.93
C ILE A 213 17.96 -15.89 9.81
N MET A 214 17.77 -17.19 10.04
CA MET A 214 18.07 -18.23 9.07
C MET A 214 17.24 -18.07 7.79
N ARG A 215 15.94 -17.85 7.92
CA ARG A 215 15.03 -17.64 6.79
C ARG A 215 15.36 -16.39 6.00
N THR A 216 15.72 -15.29 6.67
CA THR A 216 16.14 -14.05 6.01
C THR A 216 17.42 -14.25 5.23
N ARG A 217 18.41 -14.90 5.84
CA ARG A 217 19.68 -15.23 5.19
C ARG A 217 19.49 -16.06 3.91
N GLU A 218 18.59 -17.04 3.94
CA GLU A 218 18.35 -17.96 2.82
C GLU A 218 17.50 -17.33 1.69
N ARG A 219 16.46 -16.57 2.05
CA ARG A 219 15.44 -16.13 1.10
C ARG A 219 15.58 -14.67 0.68
N ARG A 220 16.16 -13.83 1.53
CA ARG A 220 16.38 -12.41 1.30
C ARG A 220 17.77 -12.01 1.79
N PRO A 221 18.84 -12.46 1.10
CA PRO A 221 20.22 -12.14 1.47
C PRO A 221 20.53 -10.65 1.45
N ASP A 222 19.79 -9.88 0.65
CA ASP A 222 19.81 -8.42 0.63
C ASP A 222 19.40 -7.82 1.98
N LEU A 223 18.27 -8.25 2.54
CA LEU A 223 17.78 -7.81 3.85
C LEU A 223 18.72 -8.29 4.97
N TYR A 224 19.22 -9.52 4.88
CA TYR A 224 20.13 -10.05 5.87
C TYR A 224 21.44 -9.24 5.96
N LYS A 225 21.97 -8.84 4.81
CA LYS A 225 23.14 -7.97 4.76
C LYS A 225 22.88 -6.62 5.43
N SER A 226 21.77 -5.96 5.08
CA SER A 226 21.37 -4.68 5.70
C SER A 226 21.13 -4.83 7.21
N TRP A 227 20.55 -5.95 7.64
CA TRP A 227 20.32 -6.23 9.04
C TRP A 227 21.64 -6.40 9.82
N LEU A 228 22.64 -7.10 9.24
CA LEU A 228 23.98 -7.22 9.85
C LEU A 228 24.66 -5.86 9.99
N GLU A 229 24.62 -5.02 8.95
CA GLU A 229 25.21 -3.68 8.98
C GLU A 229 24.62 -2.83 10.11
N ASN A 230 23.30 -2.89 10.31
CA ASN A 230 22.61 -2.14 11.36
C ASN A 230 22.80 -2.70 12.79
N ASN A 231 23.23 -3.97 12.92
CA ASN A 231 23.43 -4.64 14.23
C ASN A 231 24.92 -4.97 14.52
N SER A 232 25.87 -4.54 13.66
CA SER A 232 27.31 -4.77 13.85
C SER A 232 27.95 -3.73 14.75
N ASP A 233 27.26 -2.64 15.09
CA ASP A 233 27.74 -1.53 15.92
C ASP A 233 27.33 -1.68 17.41
N THR A 234 26.83 -2.87 17.81
CA THR A 234 26.50 -3.21 19.20
C THR A 234 27.34 -4.37 19.68
#